data_56ad7f2872478724f0ece471d6a8be4e
#
_entry.id   56ad7f2872478724f0ece471d6a8be4e
#
_cell.length_a   1.000
_cell.length_b   1.000
_cell.length_c   1.000
_cell.angle_alpha   90.00
_cell.angle_beta   90.00
_cell.angle_gamma   90.00
#
_symmetry.space_group_name_H-M   'P 1'
#
loop_
_entity.id
_entity.type
_entity.pdbx_description
1 polymer ?
#
loop_
_entity_poly.entity_id
_entity_poly.type
_entity_poly.pdbx_seq_one_letter_code
_entity_poly.pdbx_strand_id
1 'polypeptide(L)'
;MLRKAGIAAFVASAIILASAYSARAQTASANDTARFLAGMPPSSASPLAPLTQDPAWQQHARYFNSAFGNLDKNQFAKIRAWSSAKLTAPSPVLFYMFSGPDFLYANAFFPNATTYVMAGLEPVGPIPDLMRLPRGSVAEGLRHIERSLSTILTLSFFKTHDMRMTLGASRMNGALPLLYVFLARTGNAIQDVSLIKLDAQGIPQPENTPSAPGMRNAAHGVKIVFAAADGRVRTLYYFGTNIANDGFKVSGFEKFCDRLGTGDAFVKSASYLLHSPNFSDVRNFLLGHTAQVLQDDTSIPVSYFAPDKWQLRPFGRYTGPIAVFARNYQPRLTQLFQKGRAESLNFGLGYQWRVSSSNLLLASRIEPPAINQPGAGSDSESIASKGPDVPPDSAEQAATTPAAGAKKTTSKNGTKNQKLRMAARRPAPFYFPFFFGR
;
A
#
# COMPACT_ATOMS: atom_id res chain seq x y z
N MET A 1 -25.00 84.07 48.22
CA MET A 1 -24.55 83.56 46.90
C MET A 1 -24.05 82.20 47.07
N LEU A 2 -24.85 81.18 46.76
CA LEU A 2 -24.52 79.76 46.90
C LEU A 2 -23.86 79.26 45.61
N ARG A 3 -22.68 78.72 45.70
CA ARG A 3 -22.11 77.87 44.64
C ARG A 3 -22.24 76.40 45.03
N LYS A 4 -23.09 75.72 44.28
CA LYS A 4 -23.25 74.27 44.35
C LYS A 4 -22.04 73.62 43.66
N ALA A 5 -21.26 72.91 44.43
CA ALA A 5 -20.23 72.03 43.88
C ALA A 5 -20.88 70.66 43.54
N GLY A 6 -20.98 70.39 42.27
CA GLY A 6 -21.46 69.09 41.76
C GLY A 6 -20.31 68.05 41.83
N ILE A 7 -20.49 67.03 42.63
CA ILE A 7 -19.62 65.86 42.66
C ILE A 7 -19.97 65.00 41.45
N ALA A 8 -19.11 65.00 40.41
CA ALA A 8 -19.21 64.08 39.30
C ALA A 8 -18.58 62.75 39.74
N ALA A 9 -19.41 61.78 40.10
CA ALA A 9 -18.98 60.42 40.32
C ALA A 9 -18.64 59.82 38.94
N PHE A 10 -17.32 59.69 38.69
CA PHE A 10 -16.83 58.89 37.57
C PHE A 10 -17.00 57.42 37.96
N VAL A 11 -18.11 56.82 37.48
CA VAL A 11 -18.24 55.37 37.42
C VAL A 11 -17.32 54.87 36.31
N ALA A 12 -16.12 54.51 36.67
CA ALA A 12 -15.25 53.75 35.77
C ALA A 12 -15.85 52.36 35.60
N SER A 13 -16.70 52.20 34.58
CA SER A 13 -17.09 50.88 34.08
C SER A 13 -15.85 50.20 33.50
N ALA A 14 -15.16 49.41 34.33
CA ALA A 14 -14.17 48.45 33.88
C ALA A 14 -14.95 47.43 33.01
N ILE A 15 -15.02 47.68 31.70
CA ILE A 15 -15.38 46.69 30.71
C ILE A 15 -14.23 45.70 30.72
N ILE A 16 -14.36 44.63 31.52
CA ILE A 16 -13.60 43.41 31.39
C ILE A 16 -14.06 42.84 30.06
N LEU A 17 -13.36 43.22 29.00
CA LEU A 17 -13.29 42.44 27.76
C LEU A 17 -12.72 41.09 28.15
N ALA A 18 -13.59 40.22 28.66
CA ALA A 18 -13.34 38.81 28.65
C ALA A 18 -13.23 38.44 27.15
N SER A 19 -12.00 38.52 26.64
CA SER A 19 -11.63 37.88 25.40
C SER A 19 -12.00 36.41 25.61
N ALA A 20 -13.22 36.08 25.21
CA ALA A 20 -13.57 34.68 24.97
C ALA A 20 -12.62 34.22 23.87
N TYR A 21 -11.41 33.84 24.25
CA TYR A 21 -10.64 32.91 23.47
C TYR A 21 -11.57 31.70 23.38
N SER A 22 -12.35 31.67 22.29
CA SER A 22 -12.94 30.44 21.83
C SER A 22 -11.75 29.49 21.77
N ALA A 23 -11.68 28.62 22.74
CA ALA A 23 -10.76 27.51 22.72
C ALA A 23 -11.15 26.67 21.50
N ARG A 24 -10.73 27.14 20.34
CA ARG A 24 -10.78 26.38 19.10
C ARG A 24 -10.02 25.12 19.48
N ALA A 25 -10.74 24.01 19.60
CA ALA A 25 -10.14 22.74 19.95
C ALA A 25 -8.88 22.62 19.07
N GLN A 26 -7.72 22.71 19.72
CA GLN A 26 -6.45 22.80 19.03
C GLN A 26 -6.26 21.43 18.36
N THR A 27 -6.43 21.38 17.04
CA THR A 27 -6.21 20.16 16.25
C THR A 27 -4.72 19.89 16.23
N ALA A 28 -4.36 18.63 16.50
CA ALA A 28 -2.98 18.20 16.34
C ALA A 28 -2.55 18.28 14.87
N SER A 29 -1.30 18.61 14.61
CA SER A 29 -0.75 18.54 13.26
C SER A 29 -0.80 17.11 12.71
N ALA A 30 -0.87 16.95 11.40
CA ALA A 30 -0.82 15.63 10.77
C ALA A 30 0.48 14.88 11.15
N ASN A 31 1.59 15.60 11.26
CA ASN A 31 2.87 15.02 11.66
C ASN A 31 2.87 14.56 13.12
N ASP A 32 2.32 15.35 14.05
CA ASP A 32 2.20 14.95 15.46
C ASP A 32 1.26 13.76 15.62
N THR A 33 0.16 13.76 14.85
CA THR A 33 -0.76 12.61 14.80
C THR A 33 -0.05 11.36 14.30
N ALA A 34 0.73 11.46 13.22
CA ALA A 34 1.50 10.35 12.67
C ALA A 34 2.52 9.80 13.69
N ARG A 35 3.26 10.68 14.33
CA ARG A 35 4.21 10.30 15.40
C ARG A 35 3.52 9.60 16.55
N PHE A 36 2.40 10.15 17.03
CA PHE A 36 1.63 9.56 18.13
C PHE A 36 1.12 8.15 17.76
N LEU A 37 0.49 8.00 16.57
CA LEU A 37 0.02 6.70 16.06
C LEU A 37 1.16 5.70 15.84
N ALA A 38 2.36 6.20 15.55
CA ALA A 38 3.56 5.39 15.40
C ALA A 38 4.23 5.04 16.75
N GLY A 39 3.65 5.40 17.89
CA GLY A 39 4.28 5.23 19.21
C GLY A 39 5.57 6.04 19.38
N MET A 40 5.67 7.18 18.70
CA MET A 40 6.75 8.16 18.80
C MET A 40 6.21 9.42 19.48
N PRO A 41 6.97 10.09 20.37
CA PRO A 41 6.50 11.31 21.01
C PRO A 41 6.18 12.39 19.94
N PRO A 42 4.98 13.02 19.98
CA PRO A 42 4.69 14.22 19.20
C PRO A 42 5.54 15.40 19.72
N SER A 43 5.44 16.56 19.07
CA SER A 43 6.06 17.77 19.58
C SER A 43 5.54 18.13 20.98
N SER A 44 6.36 18.77 21.81
CA SER A 44 5.97 19.17 23.17
C SER A 44 4.80 20.15 23.20
N ALA A 45 4.63 20.94 22.14
CA ALA A 45 3.51 21.88 21.97
C ALA A 45 2.23 21.21 21.45
N SER A 46 2.28 19.94 21.06
CA SER A 46 1.13 19.20 20.53
C SER A 46 0.09 18.93 21.61
N PRO A 47 -1.21 19.09 21.33
CA PRO A 47 -2.27 18.68 22.26
C PRO A 47 -2.28 17.17 22.54
N LEU A 48 -1.56 16.35 21.75
CA LEU A 48 -1.37 14.91 21.96
C LEU A 48 -0.26 14.59 22.97
N ALA A 49 0.63 15.56 23.31
CA ALA A 49 1.75 15.31 24.21
C ALA A 49 1.32 14.75 25.58
N PRO A 50 0.28 15.28 26.26
CA PRO A 50 -0.17 14.72 27.54
C PRO A 50 -0.69 13.28 27.43
N LEU A 51 -1.23 12.87 26.28
CA LEU A 51 -1.75 11.51 26.07
C LEU A 51 -0.63 10.44 26.01
N THR A 52 0.62 10.85 25.87
CA THR A 52 1.77 9.91 25.90
C THR A 52 2.03 9.35 27.30
N GLN A 53 1.42 9.93 28.34
CA GLN A 53 1.49 9.43 29.71
C GLN A 53 0.51 8.28 29.96
N ASP A 54 -0.44 8.04 29.03
CA ASP A 54 -1.38 6.92 29.13
C ASP A 54 -0.63 5.58 29.05
N PRO A 55 -0.85 4.66 29.99
CA PRO A 55 -0.21 3.33 29.99
C PRO A 55 -0.44 2.55 28.69
N ALA A 56 -1.61 2.68 28.07
CA ALA A 56 -1.92 2.01 26.80
C ALA A 56 -1.06 2.56 25.66
N TRP A 57 -0.83 3.90 25.61
CA TRP A 57 0.08 4.48 24.63
C TRP A 57 1.54 4.08 24.89
N GLN A 58 1.96 4.03 26.14
CA GLN A 58 3.31 3.59 26.48
C GLN A 58 3.57 2.13 26.11
N GLN A 59 2.57 1.26 26.28
CA GLN A 59 2.65 -0.14 25.84
C GLN A 59 2.75 -0.22 24.30
N HIS A 60 1.92 0.54 23.59
CA HIS A 60 1.95 0.67 22.14
C HIS A 60 3.31 1.15 21.62
N ALA A 61 3.87 2.19 22.24
CA ALA A 61 5.18 2.72 21.90
C ALA A 61 6.30 1.68 22.08
N ARG A 62 6.30 0.94 23.21
CA ARG A 62 7.26 -0.16 23.42
C ARG A 62 7.14 -1.26 22.37
N TYR A 63 5.92 -1.68 22.06
CA TYR A 63 5.67 -2.70 21.04
C TYR A 63 6.21 -2.26 19.68
N PHE A 64 5.87 -1.05 19.20
CA PHE A 64 6.32 -0.56 17.91
C PHE A 64 7.83 -0.28 17.86
N ASN A 65 8.42 0.24 18.93
CA ASN A 65 9.87 0.43 19.00
C ASN A 65 10.60 -0.91 18.83
N SER A 66 10.13 -1.96 19.48
CA SER A 66 10.70 -3.30 19.33
C SER A 66 10.46 -3.87 17.92
N ALA A 67 9.22 -3.82 17.44
CA ALA A 67 8.85 -4.42 16.16
C ALA A 67 9.58 -3.76 14.98
N PHE A 68 9.54 -2.42 14.90
CA PHE A 68 10.20 -1.67 13.82
C PHE A 68 11.73 -1.71 13.94
N GLY A 69 12.28 -1.70 15.16
CA GLY A 69 13.73 -1.85 15.37
C GLY A 69 14.24 -3.22 14.92
N ASN A 70 13.50 -4.28 15.22
CA ASN A 70 13.82 -5.63 14.75
C ASN A 70 13.70 -5.75 13.22
N LEU A 71 12.65 -5.16 12.64
CA LEU A 71 12.43 -5.17 11.20
C LEU A 71 13.52 -4.39 10.46
N ASP A 72 13.92 -3.24 10.98
CA ASP A 72 15.00 -2.44 10.40
C ASP A 72 16.32 -3.21 10.41
N LYS A 73 16.71 -3.73 11.57
CA LYS A 73 17.97 -4.48 11.74
C LYS A 73 18.03 -5.74 10.87
N ASN A 74 16.95 -6.51 10.84
CA ASN A 74 16.96 -7.84 10.23
C ASN A 74 16.65 -7.81 8.72
N GLN A 75 15.95 -6.78 8.24
CA GLN A 75 15.45 -6.74 6.87
C GLN A 75 15.70 -5.41 6.15
N PHE A 76 15.26 -4.26 6.67
CA PHE A 76 15.29 -3.01 5.91
C PHE A 76 16.69 -2.46 5.69
N ALA A 77 17.61 -2.61 6.64
CA ALA A 77 19.00 -2.25 6.42
C ALA A 77 19.59 -3.03 5.23
N LYS A 78 19.24 -4.32 5.10
CA LYS A 78 19.67 -5.15 3.98
C LYS A 78 19.00 -4.75 2.65
N ILE A 79 17.69 -4.45 2.69
CA ILE A 79 16.95 -3.97 1.51
C ILE A 79 17.54 -2.66 1.00
N ARG A 80 17.77 -1.68 1.88
CA ARG A 80 18.38 -0.39 1.49
C ARG A 80 19.77 -0.56 0.91
N ALA A 81 20.62 -1.41 1.50
CA ALA A 81 21.94 -1.71 0.95
C ALA A 81 21.86 -2.37 -0.44
N TRP A 82 20.92 -3.33 -0.60
CA TRP A 82 20.68 -3.98 -1.89
C TRP A 82 20.15 -2.98 -2.92
N SER A 83 19.16 -2.18 -2.56
CA SER A 83 18.57 -1.16 -3.44
C SER A 83 19.62 -0.16 -3.92
N SER A 84 20.42 0.39 -3.01
CA SER A 84 21.50 1.32 -3.34
C SER A 84 22.52 0.72 -4.33
N ALA A 85 22.78 -0.59 -4.22
CA ALA A 85 23.74 -1.27 -5.10
C ALA A 85 23.15 -1.71 -6.45
N LYS A 86 21.82 -1.96 -6.53
CA LYS A 86 21.20 -2.60 -7.70
C LYS A 86 20.25 -1.69 -8.49
N LEU A 87 19.62 -0.72 -7.84
CA LEU A 87 18.75 0.29 -8.48
C LEU A 87 19.55 1.58 -8.69
N THR A 88 20.47 1.57 -9.66
CA THR A 88 21.48 2.61 -9.84
C THR A 88 20.96 3.91 -10.48
N ALA A 89 19.82 3.84 -11.18
CA ALA A 89 19.20 4.99 -11.86
C ALA A 89 17.66 4.92 -11.70
N PRO A 90 17.14 5.01 -10.46
CA PRO A 90 15.69 4.94 -10.25
C PRO A 90 15.01 6.22 -10.78
N SER A 91 13.83 6.03 -11.37
CA SER A 91 12.97 7.12 -11.80
C SER A 91 12.43 7.92 -10.61
N PRO A 92 12.10 9.22 -10.80
CA PRO A 92 11.51 10.02 -9.73
C PRO A 92 10.10 9.60 -9.35
N VAL A 93 9.37 8.88 -10.23
CA VAL A 93 8.03 8.38 -10.00
C VAL A 93 8.07 6.89 -9.75
N LEU A 94 7.43 6.45 -8.66
CA LEU A 94 7.25 5.03 -8.33
C LEU A 94 5.77 4.65 -8.44
N PHE A 95 5.45 3.68 -9.28
CA PHE A 95 4.14 3.03 -9.35
C PHE A 95 4.14 1.75 -8.53
N TYR A 96 3.35 1.71 -7.45
CA TYR A 96 3.17 0.53 -6.61
C TYR A 96 1.67 0.21 -6.48
N MET A 97 1.09 -0.34 -7.55
CA MET A 97 -0.36 -0.44 -7.75
C MET A 97 -1.04 -1.60 -6.99
N PHE A 98 -0.29 -2.57 -6.50
CA PHE A 98 -0.82 -3.69 -5.70
C PHE A 98 -0.34 -3.61 -4.25
N SER A 99 -0.16 -2.39 -3.76
CA SER A 99 0.52 -2.16 -2.49
C SER A 99 -0.38 -2.28 -1.27
N GLY A 100 -1.70 -1.97 -1.38
CA GLY A 100 -2.39 -1.46 -0.22
C GLY A 100 -1.61 -0.27 0.38
N PRO A 101 -1.67 -0.01 1.67
CA PRO A 101 -0.95 1.10 2.31
C PRO A 101 0.55 0.83 2.56
N ASP A 102 1.22 -0.05 1.81
CA ASP A 102 2.61 -0.48 2.05
C ASP A 102 3.67 0.56 1.63
N PHE A 103 3.62 1.74 2.19
CA PHE A 103 4.67 2.74 2.02
C PHE A 103 6.03 2.28 2.59
N LEU A 104 6.01 1.35 3.53
CA LEU A 104 7.18 0.87 4.25
C LEU A 104 8.21 0.23 3.31
N TYR A 105 7.76 -0.71 2.46
CA TYR A 105 8.61 -1.35 1.47
C TYR A 105 8.87 -0.45 0.25
N ALA A 106 7.90 0.37 -0.15
CA ALA A 106 8.11 1.38 -1.20
C ALA A 106 9.28 2.30 -0.86
N ASN A 107 9.31 2.85 0.35
CA ASN A 107 10.38 3.72 0.83
C ASN A 107 11.72 2.98 1.00
N ALA A 108 11.69 1.71 1.45
CA ALA A 108 12.92 0.93 1.64
C ALA A 108 13.63 0.61 0.33
N PHE A 109 12.88 0.28 -0.74
CA PHE A 109 13.45 -0.02 -2.06
C PHE A 109 13.71 1.23 -2.90
N PHE A 110 12.86 2.24 -2.82
CA PHE A 110 12.92 3.45 -3.62
C PHE A 110 12.97 4.72 -2.75
N PRO A 111 13.99 4.85 -1.88
CA PRO A 111 14.05 5.97 -0.93
C PRO A 111 14.20 7.33 -1.61
N ASN A 112 14.61 7.37 -2.87
CA ASN A 112 14.86 8.60 -3.63
C ASN A 112 13.71 8.98 -4.57
N ALA A 113 12.64 8.21 -4.67
CA ALA A 113 11.46 8.60 -5.43
C ALA A 113 10.87 9.90 -4.87
N THR A 114 10.55 10.84 -5.74
CA THR A 114 9.93 12.13 -5.35
C THR A 114 8.41 12.02 -5.33
N THR A 115 7.86 11.09 -6.09
CA THR A 115 6.42 10.82 -6.19
C THR A 115 6.16 9.32 -6.07
N TYR A 116 5.36 8.94 -5.07
CA TYR A 116 4.89 7.58 -4.88
C TYR A 116 3.41 7.51 -5.27
N VAL A 117 3.06 6.58 -6.15
CA VAL A 117 1.67 6.30 -6.54
C VAL A 117 1.33 4.89 -6.10
N MET A 118 0.46 4.81 -5.11
CA MET A 118 0.07 3.56 -4.47
C MET A 118 -1.43 3.32 -4.63
N ALA A 119 -1.83 2.06 -4.77
CA ALA A 119 -3.23 1.69 -4.85
C ALA A 119 -3.52 0.40 -4.08
N GLY A 120 -4.74 0.32 -3.56
CA GLY A 120 -5.26 -0.86 -2.88
C GLY A 120 -6.78 -0.88 -2.90
N LEU A 121 -7.35 -1.96 -2.37
CA LEU A 121 -8.81 -2.10 -2.20
C LEU A 121 -9.31 -1.47 -0.90
N GLU A 122 -8.39 -1.08 -0.01
CA GLU A 122 -8.71 -0.46 1.26
C GLU A 122 -9.09 1.01 1.03
N PRO A 123 -10.25 1.46 1.54
CA PRO A 123 -10.61 2.87 1.46
C PRO A 123 -9.59 3.72 2.22
N VAL A 124 -9.39 4.95 1.79
CA VAL A 124 -8.47 5.90 2.45
C VAL A 124 -8.84 6.10 3.90
N GLY A 125 -10.11 6.29 4.19
CA GLY A 125 -10.62 6.70 5.50
C GLY A 125 -10.49 8.22 5.73
N PRO A 126 -11.07 8.72 6.83
CA PRO A 126 -10.98 10.12 7.21
C PRO A 126 -9.59 10.48 7.74
N ILE A 127 -9.24 11.77 7.69
CA ILE A 127 -8.05 12.28 8.38
C ILE A 127 -8.24 12.05 9.89
N PRO A 128 -7.30 11.35 10.57
CA PRO A 128 -7.44 11.04 12.00
C PRO A 128 -7.45 12.31 12.86
N ASP A 129 -8.54 12.54 13.60
CA ASP A 129 -8.65 13.60 14.61
C ASP A 129 -8.78 12.95 16.00
N LEU A 130 -7.63 12.69 16.62
CA LEU A 130 -7.56 11.97 17.89
C LEU A 130 -8.13 12.79 19.05
N MET A 131 -8.16 14.13 18.95
CA MET A 131 -8.66 15.00 19.99
C MET A 131 -10.20 14.96 20.09
N ARG A 132 -10.88 14.59 19.01
CA ARG A 132 -12.34 14.41 19.00
C ARG A 132 -12.79 13.00 19.38
N LEU A 133 -11.87 12.08 19.54
CA LEU A 133 -12.22 10.72 19.92
C LEU A 133 -12.43 10.60 21.44
N PRO A 134 -13.44 9.82 21.91
CA PRO A 134 -13.53 9.45 23.31
C PRO A 134 -12.22 8.77 23.78
N ARG A 135 -11.78 9.03 25.02
CA ARG A 135 -10.52 8.52 25.55
C ARG A 135 -10.30 7.00 25.34
N GLY A 136 -11.32 6.18 25.61
CA GLY A 136 -11.26 4.74 25.40
C GLY A 136 -11.08 4.33 23.93
N SER A 137 -11.60 5.13 23.00
CA SER A 137 -11.48 4.86 21.54
C SER A 137 -10.07 5.07 21.01
N VAL A 138 -9.26 5.94 21.61
CA VAL A 138 -7.85 6.11 21.21
C VAL A 138 -7.06 4.83 21.50
N ALA A 139 -7.15 4.30 22.73
CA ALA A 139 -6.47 3.05 23.10
C ALA A 139 -6.93 1.85 22.28
N GLU A 140 -8.24 1.78 21.97
CA GLU A 140 -8.78 0.76 21.08
C GLU A 140 -8.21 0.88 19.66
N GLY A 141 -8.19 2.10 19.10
CA GLY A 141 -7.64 2.37 17.78
C GLY A 141 -6.16 2.02 17.67
N LEU A 142 -5.34 2.31 18.68
CA LEU A 142 -3.94 1.88 18.72
C LEU A 142 -3.80 0.36 18.64
N ARG A 143 -4.62 -0.40 19.40
CA ARG A 143 -4.62 -1.88 19.31
C ARG A 143 -5.08 -2.39 17.94
N HIS A 144 -6.01 -1.69 17.27
CA HIS A 144 -6.43 -2.03 15.90
C HIS A 144 -5.30 -1.80 14.89
N ILE A 145 -4.55 -0.71 15.02
CA ILE A 145 -3.37 -0.44 14.20
C ILE A 145 -2.30 -1.53 14.40
N GLU A 146 -1.97 -1.90 15.65
CA GLU A 146 -1.02 -2.98 15.95
C GLU A 146 -1.41 -4.29 15.26
N ARG A 147 -2.69 -4.70 15.38
CA ARG A 147 -3.20 -5.92 14.76
C ARG A 147 -3.14 -5.85 13.23
N SER A 148 -3.50 -4.71 12.64
CA SER A 148 -3.47 -4.52 11.20
C SER A 148 -2.05 -4.59 10.63
N LEU A 149 -1.06 -4.13 11.40
CA LEU A 149 0.34 -4.12 10.99
C LEU A 149 1.09 -5.42 11.33
N SER A 150 0.55 -6.27 12.20
CA SER A 150 1.25 -7.47 12.69
C SER A 150 1.78 -8.37 11.57
N THR A 151 1.01 -8.55 10.50
CA THR A 151 1.40 -9.42 9.38
C THR A 151 2.52 -8.81 8.54
N ILE A 152 2.44 -7.53 8.18
CA ILE A 152 3.49 -6.91 7.36
C ILE A 152 4.80 -6.76 8.15
N LEU A 153 4.71 -6.50 9.45
CA LEU A 153 5.90 -6.40 10.32
C LEU A 153 6.59 -7.74 10.53
N THR A 154 5.87 -8.87 10.33
CA THR A 154 6.39 -10.22 10.55
C THR A 154 6.69 -10.97 9.26
N LEU A 155 5.81 -10.85 8.24
CA LEU A 155 5.82 -11.65 7.02
C LEU A 155 6.05 -10.85 5.75
N SER A 156 6.23 -9.53 5.85
CA SER A 156 6.46 -8.61 4.73
C SER A 156 5.31 -8.41 3.73
N PHE A 157 4.08 -8.77 4.06
CA PHE A 157 2.90 -8.50 3.24
C PHE A 157 1.66 -8.28 4.11
N PHE A 158 0.64 -7.64 3.55
CA PHE A 158 -0.67 -7.49 4.18
C PHE A 158 -1.58 -8.68 3.89
N LYS A 159 -2.33 -9.10 4.90
CA LYS A 159 -3.53 -9.91 4.70
C LYS A 159 -4.72 -8.96 4.55
N THR A 160 -5.04 -8.59 3.33
CA THR A 160 -6.05 -7.57 2.99
C THR A 160 -7.40 -7.81 3.69
N HIS A 161 -7.89 -9.07 3.74
CA HIS A 161 -9.14 -9.39 4.42
C HIS A 161 -9.09 -9.07 5.91
N ASP A 162 -8.06 -9.54 6.61
CA ASP A 162 -7.91 -9.34 8.07
C ASP A 162 -7.74 -7.85 8.39
N MET A 163 -6.98 -7.13 7.57
CA MET A 163 -6.76 -5.71 7.70
C MET A 163 -8.06 -4.91 7.50
N ARG A 164 -8.85 -5.21 6.46
CA ARG A 164 -10.14 -4.53 6.20
C ARG A 164 -11.14 -4.76 7.33
N MET A 165 -11.26 -5.98 7.84
CA MET A 165 -12.13 -6.29 8.98
C MET A 165 -11.69 -5.55 10.24
N THR A 166 -10.39 -5.52 10.52
CA THR A 166 -9.84 -4.86 11.71
C THR A 166 -10.00 -3.35 11.64
N LEU A 167 -9.66 -2.73 10.50
CA LEU A 167 -9.79 -1.28 10.32
C LEU A 167 -11.25 -0.82 10.22
N GLY A 168 -12.12 -1.60 9.59
CA GLY A 168 -13.54 -1.28 9.47
C GLY A 168 -14.27 -1.22 10.80
N ALA A 169 -13.82 -1.95 11.80
CA ALA A 169 -14.37 -1.93 13.15
C ALA A 169 -13.88 -0.76 14.02
N SER A 170 -12.87 0.00 13.57
CA SER A 170 -12.25 1.10 14.32
C SER A 170 -12.82 2.45 13.92
N ARG A 171 -12.86 3.38 14.87
CA ARG A 171 -13.12 4.81 14.59
C ARG A 171 -11.94 5.47 13.85
N MET A 172 -10.77 4.84 13.85
CA MET A 172 -9.60 5.17 13.02
C MET A 172 -9.54 4.21 11.83
N ASN A 173 -10.58 4.23 10.98
CA ASN A 173 -10.72 3.32 9.86
C ASN A 173 -9.93 3.77 8.61
N GLY A 174 -9.77 2.83 7.67
CA GLY A 174 -9.09 3.08 6.39
C GLY A 174 -7.57 2.96 6.43
N ALA A 175 -6.96 3.22 5.29
CA ALA A 175 -5.51 3.08 5.07
C ALA A 175 -4.69 4.21 5.67
N LEU A 176 -5.28 5.40 5.84
CA LEU A 176 -4.55 6.62 6.21
C LEU A 176 -3.83 6.53 7.56
N PRO A 177 -4.40 5.97 8.65
CA PRO A 177 -3.66 5.78 9.89
C PRO A 177 -2.41 4.91 9.74
N LEU A 178 -2.43 3.90 8.85
CA LEU A 178 -1.28 3.03 8.60
C LEU A 178 -0.19 3.76 7.80
N LEU A 179 -0.58 4.57 6.81
CA LEU A 179 0.35 5.43 6.07
C LEU A 179 1.04 6.43 7.01
N TYR A 180 0.31 6.99 7.97
CA TYR A 180 0.87 7.88 8.99
C TYR A 180 1.95 7.16 9.82
N VAL A 181 1.65 5.95 10.30
CA VAL A 181 2.62 5.14 11.05
C VAL A 181 3.88 4.89 10.21
N PHE A 182 3.72 4.51 8.94
CA PHE A 182 4.86 4.19 8.09
C PHE A 182 5.69 5.42 7.74
N LEU A 183 5.06 6.55 7.43
CA LEU A 183 5.78 7.81 7.19
C LEU A 183 6.61 8.20 8.42
N ALA A 184 6.02 8.21 9.61
CA ALA A 184 6.74 8.54 10.83
C ALA A 184 7.88 7.55 11.12
N ARG A 185 7.63 6.24 10.99
CA ARG A 185 8.62 5.18 11.28
C ARG A 185 9.75 5.09 10.26
N THR A 186 9.58 5.64 9.08
CA THR A 186 10.64 5.77 8.06
C THR A 186 11.35 7.12 8.10
N GLY A 187 11.11 7.93 9.16
CA GLY A 187 11.80 9.20 9.38
C GLY A 187 11.29 10.36 8.53
N ASN A 188 10.09 10.21 7.94
CA ASN A 188 9.48 11.25 7.14
C ASN A 188 8.55 12.13 7.99
N ALA A 189 8.55 13.44 7.73
CA ALA A 189 7.72 14.42 8.44
C ALA A 189 6.59 14.91 7.53
N ILE A 190 5.35 14.65 7.91
CA ILE A 190 4.16 15.05 7.14
C ILE A 190 4.01 16.58 7.21
N GLN A 191 3.88 17.21 6.04
CA GLN A 191 3.67 18.65 5.88
C GLN A 191 2.21 18.99 5.52
N ASP A 192 1.59 18.22 4.61
CA ASP A 192 0.22 18.42 4.18
C ASP A 192 -0.48 17.08 3.91
N VAL A 193 -1.79 17.05 4.14
CA VAL A 193 -2.66 15.90 3.84
C VAL A 193 -3.97 16.40 3.27
N SER A 194 -4.26 15.98 2.05
CA SER A 194 -5.45 16.38 1.32
C SER A 194 -6.20 15.15 0.81
N LEU A 195 -7.46 14.99 1.22
CA LEU A 195 -8.34 13.98 0.63
C LEU A 195 -8.75 14.44 -0.77
N ILE A 196 -8.59 13.55 -1.75
CA ILE A 196 -8.79 13.84 -3.17
C ILE A 196 -9.64 12.76 -3.83
N LYS A 197 -10.21 13.11 -4.96
CA LYS A 197 -10.74 12.16 -5.94
C LYS A 197 -10.31 12.56 -7.33
N LEU A 198 -10.28 11.61 -8.24
CA LEU A 198 -9.92 11.90 -9.62
C LEU A 198 -11.17 12.22 -10.43
N ASP A 199 -11.05 13.19 -11.34
CA ASP A 199 -12.04 13.39 -12.38
C ASP A 199 -11.82 12.45 -13.58
N ALA A 200 -12.67 12.55 -14.59
CA ALA A 200 -12.61 11.68 -15.78
C ALA A 200 -11.33 11.89 -16.63
N GLN A 201 -10.61 12.98 -16.41
CA GLN A 201 -9.33 13.31 -17.05
C GLN A 201 -8.13 12.92 -16.19
N GLY A 202 -8.36 12.32 -15.01
CA GLY A 202 -7.33 11.95 -14.05
C GLY A 202 -6.73 13.15 -13.32
N ILE A 203 -7.46 14.25 -13.22
CA ILE A 203 -7.02 15.42 -12.47
C ILE A 203 -7.49 15.29 -11.02
N PRO A 204 -6.58 15.39 -10.02
CA PRO A 204 -6.99 15.38 -8.62
C PRO A 204 -7.86 16.59 -8.27
N GLN A 205 -9.03 16.32 -7.71
CA GLN A 205 -9.99 17.30 -7.20
C GLN A 205 -10.11 17.10 -5.68
N PRO A 206 -10.44 18.16 -4.90
CA PRO A 206 -10.83 17.98 -3.50
C PRO A 206 -11.97 16.97 -3.38
N GLU A 207 -11.94 16.13 -2.33
CA GLU A 207 -12.91 15.05 -2.11
C GLU A 207 -14.38 15.53 -2.12
N ASN A 208 -14.62 16.73 -1.61
CA ASN A 208 -15.96 17.33 -1.53
C ASN A 208 -16.44 18.00 -2.83
N THR A 209 -15.63 18.02 -3.90
CA THR A 209 -16.03 18.54 -5.21
C THR A 209 -17.14 17.65 -5.78
N PRO A 210 -18.24 18.17 -6.34
CA PRO A 210 -19.24 17.35 -7.01
C PRO A 210 -18.62 16.54 -8.15
N SER A 211 -18.97 15.26 -8.26
CA SER A 211 -18.52 14.45 -9.39
C SER A 211 -19.24 14.85 -10.68
N ALA A 212 -18.55 14.79 -11.80
CA ALA A 212 -19.16 15.03 -13.11
C ALA A 212 -20.32 14.05 -13.36
N PRO A 213 -21.38 14.46 -14.06
CA PRO A 213 -22.46 13.56 -14.45
C PRO A 213 -21.92 12.29 -15.16
N GLY A 214 -22.38 11.12 -14.74
CA GLY A 214 -21.96 9.84 -15.31
C GLY A 214 -20.71 9.19 -14.68
N MET A 215 -19.93 9.88 -13.87
CA MET A 215 -18.75 9.34 -13.21
C MET A 215 -19.12 8.67 -11.87
N ARG A 216 -19.49 7.40 -11.91
CA ARG A 216 -19.92 6.63 -10.71
C ARG A 216 -18.78 6.01 -9.91
N ASN A 217 -17.60 5.85 -10.51
CA ASN A 217 -16.49 5.06 -9.98
C ASN A 217 -15.18 5.88 -9.93
N ALA A 218 -15.25 7.15 -9.53
CA ALA A 218 -14.04 7.97 -9.34
C ALA A 218 -13.06 7.28 -8.38
N ALA A 219 -11.77 7.32 -8.67
CA ALA A 219 -10.77 6.87 -7.73
C ALA A 219 -10.66 7.88 -6.58
N HIS A 220 -10.99 7.43 -5.36
CA HIS A 220 -10.85 8.20 -4.13
C HIS A 220 -9.47 7.98 -3.54
N GLY A 221 -8.81 9.05 -3.12
CA GLY A 221 -7.42 8.98 -2.68
C GLY A 221 -7.07 10.00 -1.62
N VAL A 222 -5.81 9.96 -1.25
CA VAL A 222 -5.15 10.97 -0.42
C VAL A 222 -3.84 11.38 -1.06
N LYS A 223 -3.57 12.69 -1.04
CA LYS A 223 -2.28 13.28 -1.33
C LYS A 223 -1.62 13.64 0.00
N ILE A 224 -0.43 13.11 0.24
CA ILE A 224 0.38 13.44 1.42
C ILE A 224 1.68 14.05 0.92
N VAL A 225 1.95 15.29 1.35
CA VAL A 225 3.23 15.96 1.13
C VAL A 225 4.06 15.80 2.40
N PHE A 226 5.30 15.38 2.27
CA PHE A 226 6.17 15.12 3.40
C PHE A 226 7.63 15.51 3.11
N ALA A 227 8.34 15.92 4.14
CA ALA A 227 9.79 16.07 4.11
C ALA A 227 10.42 14.72 4.47
N ALA A 228 11.28 14.21 3.61
CA ALA A 228 12.05 13.00 3.88
C ALA A 228 13.23 13.28 4.82
N ALA A 229 13.89 12.23 5.31
CA ALA A 229 15.03 12.35 6.22
C ALA A 229 16.21 13.17 5.63
N ASP A 230 16.30 13.24 4.29
CA ASP A 230 17.27 14.06 3.55
C ASP A 230 16.83 15.53 3.36
N GLY A 231 15.71 15.93 3.95
CA GLY A 231 15.13 17.27 3.87
C GLY A 231 14.35 17.55 2.58
N ARG A 232 14.38 16.67 1.57
CA ARG A 232 13.65 16.88 0.31
C ARG A 232 12.17 16.65 0.48
N VAL A 233 11.37 17.51 -0.14
CA VAL A 233 9.91 17.36 -0.17
C VAL A 233 9.52 16.33 -1.22
N ARG A 234 8.61 15.44 -0.83
CA ARG A 234 8.10 14.33 -1.64
C ARG A 234 6.58 14.24 -1.52
N THR A 235 5.98 13.54 -2.47
CA THR A 235 4.53 13.37 -2.51
C THR A 235 4.19 11.88 -2.56
N LEU A 236 3.27 11.47 -1.69
CA LEU A 236 2.62 10.17 -1.72
C LEU A 236 1.16 10.34 -2.14
N TYR A 237 0.76 9.65 -3.19
CA TYR A 237 -0.63 9.44 -3.56
C TYR A 237 -1.01 8.00 -3.21
N TYR A 238 -2.07 7.83 -2.44
CA TYR A 238 -2.68 6.53 -2.22
C TYR A 238 -4.14 6.57 -2.66
N PHE A 239 -4.56 5.59 -3.46
CA PHE A 239 -5.94 5.47 -3.96
C PHE A 239 -6.56 4.16 -3.49
N GLY A 240 -7.74 4.27 -2.85
CA GLY A 240 -8.62 3.12 -2.61
C GLY A 240 -9.49 2.91 -3.85
N THR A 241 -9.02 2.10 -4.81
CA THR A 241 -9.68 1.97 -6.12
C THR A 241 -9.57 0.57 -6.70
N ASN A 242 -10.51 0.22 -7.58
CA ASN A 242 -10.43 -1.00 -8.37
C ASN A 242 -9.49 -0.79 -9.56
N ILE A 243 -8.42 -1.57 -9.62
CA ILE A 243 -7.43 -1.53 -10.71
C ILE A 243 -7.56 -2.71 -11.69
N ALA A 244 -8.63 -3.50 -11.61
CA ALA A 244 -9.00 -4.41 -12.69
C ALA A 244 -9.50 -3.62 -13.91
N ASN A 245 -9.60 -4.25 -15.07
CA ASN A 245 -9.94 -3.60 -16.34
C ASN A 245 -11.25 -2.79 -16.29
N ASP A 246 -12.23 -3.25 -15.51
CA ASP A 246 -13.51 -2.57 -15.31
C ASP A 246 -13.45 -1.34 -14.41
N GLY A 247 -12.34 -1.13 -13.72
CA GLY A 247 -12.11 0.01 -12.80
C GLY A 247 -10.97 0.91 -13.24
N PHE A 248 -9.86 0.35 -13.68
CA PHE A 248 -8.61 1.07 -13.94
C PHE A 248 -8.78 2.28 -14.88
N LYS A 249 -9.45 2.07 -16.04
CA LYS A 249 -9.67 3.13 -17.04
C LYS A 249 -10.78 4.11 -16.67
N VAL A 250 -11.87 3.60 -16.08
CA VAL A 250 -13.07 4.42 -15.87
C VAL A 250 -13.01 5.28 -14.62
N SER A 251 -12.10 4.99 -13.69
CA SER A 251 -11.95 5.73 -12.43
C SER A 251 -11.12 7.02 -12.54
N GLY A 252 -10.54 7.30 -13.71
CA GLY A 252 -9.57 8.37 -13.92
C GLY A 252 -8.15 8.00 -13.49
N PHE A 253 -7.95 6.81 -12.89
CA PHE A 253 -6.66 6.44 -12.30
C PHE A 253 -5.58 6.19 -13.36
N GLU A 254 -5.89 5.51 -14.46
CA GLU A 254 -4.96 5.34 -15.58
C GLU A 254 -4.46 6.70 -16.09
N LYS A 255 -5.38 7.61 -16.40
CA LYS A 255 -5.03 8.94 -16.91
C LYS A 255 -4.24 9.78 -15.91
N PHE A 256 -4.51 9.62 -14.61
CA PHE A 256 -3.69 10.23 -13.57
C PHE A 256 -2.24 9.73 -13.64
N CYS A 257 -2.06 8.42 -13.76
CA CYS A 257 -0.74 7.81 -13.88
C CYS A 257 -0.02 8.22 -15.19
N ASP A 258 -0.74 8.29 -16.31
CA ASP A 258 -0.21 8.76 -17.61
C ASP A 258 0.37 10.18 -17.52
N ARG A 259 -0.29 11.08 -16.78
CA ARG A 259 0.17 12.47 -16.59
C ARG A 259 1.49 12.56 -15.82
N LEU A 260 1.83 11.58 -15.03
CA LEU A 260 3.09 11.54 -14.29
C LEU A 260 4.26 11.08 -15.16
N GLY A 261 3.98 10.59 -16.36
CA GLY A 261 4.98 10.14 -17.31
C GLY A 261 5.63 8.81 -16.93
N THR A 262 6.89 8.64 -17.35
CA THR A 262 7.66 7.41 -17.07
C THR A 262 8.05 7.34 -15.61
N GLY A 263 7.86 6.14 -15.02
CA GLY A 263 8.31 5.83 -13.67
C GLY A 263 9.04 4.51 -13.58
N ASP A 264 9.27 4.06 -12.36
CA ASP A 264 9.59 2.68 -12.04
C ASP A 264 8.36 1.99 -11.45
N ALA A 265 8.29 0.67 -11.55
CA ALA A 265 7.27 -0.11 -10.88
C ALA A 265 7.87 -0.99 -9.79
N PHE A 266 7.17 -1.05 -8.67
CA PHE A 266 7.38 -2.06 -7.65
C PHE A 266 6.12 -2.89 -7.50
N VAL A 267 6.23 -4.22 -7.61
CA VAL A 267 5.09 -5.14 -7.49
C VAL A 267 5.49 -6.31 -6.61
N LYS A 268 4.78 -6.46 -5.50
CA LYS A 268 5.08 -7.47 -4.48
C LYS A 268 3.77 -8.06 -3.95
N SER A 269 3.73 -9.36 -3.78
CA SER A 269 2.57 -10.07 -3.19
C SER A 269 1.25 -9.78 -3.91
N ALA A 270 1.30 -9.63 -5.25
CA ALA A 270 0.15 -9.30 -6.09
C ALA A 270 -0.80 -10.47 -6.34
N SER A 271 -0.62 -11.60 -5.60
CA SER A 271 -1.52 -12.77 -5.65
C SER A 271 -1.75 -13.31 -7.06
N TYR A 272 -0.78 -13.13 -7.96
CA TYR A 272 -0.87 -13.53 -9.38
C TYR A 272 -2.02 -12.87 -10.16
N LEU A 273 -2.56 -11.73 -9.66
CA LEU A 273 -3.64 -11.02 -10.35
C LEU A 273 -3.22 -10.55 -11.73
N LEU A 274 -1.96 -10.16 -11.91
CA LEU A 274 -1.41 -9.74 -13.20
C LEU A 274 -1.26 -10.89 -14.21
N HIS A 275 -1.51 -12.14 -13.82
CA HIS A 275 -1.62 -13.29 -14.74
C HIS A 275 -3.00 -13.36 -15.40
N SER A 276 -4.04 -12.79 -14.75
CA SER A 276 -5.40 -12.80 -15.24
C SER A 276 -5.61 -11.79 -16.36
N PRO A 277 -6.43 -12.12 -17.39
CA PRO A 277 -6.85 -11.16 -18.40
C PRO A 277 -7.63 -9.97 -17.82
N ASN A 278 -8.27 -10.14 -16.65
CA ASN A 278 -9.00 -9.06 -15.99
C ASN A 278 -8.11 -7.92 -15.45
N PHE A 279 -6.78 -8.11 -15.43
CA PHE A 279 -5.79 -7.12 -15.05
C PHE A 279 -4.82 -6.80 -16.19
N SER A 280 -5.25 -7.05 -17.46
CA SER A 280 -4.41 -6.78 -18.62
C SER A 280 -4.11 -5.30 -18.80
N ASP A 281 -5.04 -4.42 -18.50
CA ASP A 281 -4.86 -2.98 -18.69
C ASP A 281 -3.78 -2.42 -17.76
N VAL A 282 -3.84 -2.70 -16.46
CA VAL A 282 -2.81 -2.27 -15.52
C VAL A 282 -1.47 -2.95 -15.78
N ARG A 283 -1.46 -4.22 -16.22
CA ARG A 283 -0.22 -4.89 -16.65
C ARG A 283 0.40 -4.21 -17.85
N ASN A 284 -0.37 -3.89 -18.88
CA ASN A 284 0.09 -3.22 -20.08
C ASN A 284 0.55 -1.80 -19.78
N PHE A 285 -0.16 -1.09 -18.89
CA PHE A 285 0.28 0.20 -18.38
C PHE A 285 1.68 0.10 -17.76
N LEU A 286 1.87 -0.79 -16.80
CA LEU A 286 3.18 -0.96 -16.15
C LEU A 286 4.27 -1.30 -17.17
N LEU A 287 4.00 -2.23 -18.10
CA LEU A 287 4.94 -2.57 -19.16
C LEU A 287 5.16 -1.43 -20.16
N GLY A 288 4.22 -0.53 -20.36
CA GLY A 288 4.30 0.62 -21.28
C GLY A 288 5.01 1.82 -20.66
N HIS A 289 4.80 2.10 -19.38
CA HIS A 289 5.14 3.36 -18.74
C HIS A 289 6.29 3.28 -17.73
N THR A 290 6.98 2.14 -17.61
CA THR A 290 8.08 2.02 -16.65
C THR A 290 9.41 1.77 -17.32
N ALA A 291 10.46 2.39 -16.76
CA ALA A 291 11.84 2.14 -17.11
C ALA A 291 12.37 0.86 -16.45
N GLN A 292 11.93 0.61 -15.22
CA GLN A 292 12.27 -0.59 -14.46
C GLN A 292 11.04 -1.16 -13.77
N VAL A 293 10.98 -2.49 -13.67
CA VAL A 293 10.01 -3.22 -12.86
C VAL A 293 10.77 -4.09 -11.88
N LEU A 294 10.64 -3.80 -10.60
CA LEU A 294 11.11 -4.66 -9.52
C LEU A 294 9.94 -5.48 -9.00
N GLN A 295 10.03 -6.80 -9.05
CA GLN A 295 8.89 -7.64 -8.68
C GLN A 295 9.28 -8.98 -8.07
N ASP A 296 8.35 -9.58 -7.29
CA ASP A 296 8.41 -10.98 -6.90
C ASP A 296 7.69 -11.89 -7.91
N ASP A 297 7.72 -13.21 -7.68
CA ASP A 297 7.11 -14.22 -8.57
C ASP A 297 5.59 -14.12 -8.71
N THR A 298 4.92 -13.36 -7.84
CA THR A 298 3.44 -13.23 -7.84
C THR A 298 2.91 -12.14 -8.76
N SER A 299 3.81 -11.46 -9.47
CA SER A 299 3.56 -10.21 -10.18
C SER A 299 3.34 -10.41 -11.70
N ILE A 300 3.98 -9.63 -12.56
CA ILE A 300 3.85 -9.77 -14.02
C ILE A 300 4.52 -11.07 -14.47
N PRO A 301 3.82 -11.95 -15.22
CA PRO A 301 4.44 -13.15 -15.76
C PRO A 301 5.68 -12.83 -16.59
N VAL A 302 6.76 -13.61 -16.41
CA VAL A 302 8.03 -13.38 -17.10
C VAL A 302 7.87 -13.42 -18.63
N SER A 303 6.85 -14.10 -19.14
CA SER A 303 6.56 -14.20 -20.57
C SER A 303 6.14 -12.86 -21.23
N TYR A 304 5.71 -11.87 -20.45
CA TYR A 304 5.35 -10.56 -20.97
C TYR A 304 6.55 -9.60 -21.13
N PHE A 305 7.71 -9.96 -20.60
CA PHE A 305 8.92 -9.19 -20.81
C PHE A 305 9.63 -9.66 -22.08
N ALA A 306 9.37 -8.95 -23.18
CA ALA A 306 9.98 -9.24 -24.47
C ALA A 306 11.51 -9.08 -24.42
N PRO A 307 12.33 -10.07 -24.86
CA PRO A 307 13.78 -10.07 -24.69
C PRO A 307 14.49 -8.95 -25.45
N ASP A 308 13.89 -8.45 -26.53
CA ASP A 308 14.38 -7.30 -27.30
C ASP A 308 14.15 -5.95 -26.61
N LYS A 309 13.24 -5.89 -25.61
CA LYS A 309 12.87 -4.67 -24.89
C LYS A 309 13.32 -4.66 -23.43
N TRP A 310 13.59 -5.81 -22.84
CA TRP A 310 13.83 -5.93 -21.42
C TRP A 310 15.04 -6.79 -21.09
N GLN A 311 15.93 -6.26 -20.27
CA GLN A 311 16.97 -7.01 -19.60
C GLN A 311 16.46 -7.53 -18.26
N LEU A 312 16.55 -8.84 -18.01
CA LEU A 312 16.04 -9.48 -16.81
C LEU A 312 17.20 -9.92 -15.91
N ARG A 313 17.18 -9.49 -14.65
CA ARG A 313 18.16 -9.85 -13.63
C ARG A 313 17.45 -10.51 -12.44
N PRO A 314 17.62 -11.83 -12.26
CA PRO A 314 17.04 -12.56 -11.15
C PRO A 314 17.91 -12.44 -9.89
N PHE A 315 17.26 -12.35 -8.72
CA PHE A 315 17.89 -12.32 -7.40
C PHE A 315 17.19 -13.29 -6.45
N GLY A 316 17.99 -14.01 -5.64
CA GLY A 316 17.48 -15.01 -4.70
C GLY A 316 17.20 -16.35 -5.36
N ARG A 317 16.12 -17.01 -4.96
CA ARG A 317 15.81 -18.36 -5.39
C ARG A 317 14.31 -18.51 -5.69
N TYR A 318 13.97 -18.85 -6.90
CA TYR A 318 12.61 -19.25 -7.24
C TYR A 318 12.43 -20.76 -7.11
N THR A 319 11.60 -21.20 -6.18
CA THR A 319 11.28 -22.62 -5.91
C THR A 319 9.87 -23.00 -6.32
N GLY A 320 9.17 -22.07 -6.98
CA GLY A 320 7.75 -22.18 -7.34
C GLY A 320 6.85 -21.36 -6.40
N PRO A 321 5.57 -21.21 -6.74
CA PRO A 321 4.58 -20.56 -5.92
C PRO A 321 4.39 -21.24 -4.57
N ILE A 322 3.90 -20.50 -3.56
CA ILE A 322 3.41 -21.14 -2.34
C ILE A 322 2.19 -22.02 -2.64
N ALA A 323 1.92 -23.00 -1.79
CA ALA A 323 0.91 -24.07 -2.04
C ALA A 323 -0.46 -23.55 -2.47
N VAL A 324 -0.94 -22.43 -1.90
CA VAL A 324 -2.24 -21.83 -2.25
C VAL A 324 -2.29 -21.32 -3.69
N PHE A 325 -1.13 -21.03 -4.30
CA PHE A 325 -0.99 -20.53 -5.67
C PHE A 325 -0.28 -21.53 -6.60
N ALA A 326 -0.23 -22.82 -6.28
CA ALA A 326 0.53 -23.83 -7.03
C ALA A 326 0.23 -23.85 -8.54
N ARG A 327 -1.00 -23.48 -8.93
CA ARG A 327 -1.43 -23.40 -10.34
C ARG A 327 -0.73 -22.31 -11.16
N ASN A 328 -0.10 -21.35 -10.49
CA ASN A 328 0.57 -20.22 -11.11
C ASN A 328 2.09 -20.46 -11.30
N TYR A 329 2.51 -21.74 -11.33
CA TYR A 329 3.90 -22.08 -11.59
C TYR A 329 4.35 -21.58 -12.96
N GLN A 330 5.54 -20.97 -13.02
CA GLN A 330 6.11 -20.36 -14.23
C GLN A 330 7.39 -21.11 -14.66
N PRO A 331 7.31 -22.04 -15.65
CA PRO A 331 8.49 -22.76 -16.14
C PRO A 331 9.60 -21.84 -16.66
N ARG A 332 9.22 -20.78 -17.39
CA ARG A 332 10.17 -19.77 -17.91
C ARG A 332 10.89 -19.03 -16.80
N LEU A 333 10.20 -18.70 -15.70
CA LEU A 333 10.82 -18.09 -14.53
C LEU A 333 11.80 -19.04 -13.86
N THR A 334 11.46 -20.33 -13.72
CA THR A 334 12.38 -21.36 -13.22
C THR A 334 13.65 -21.42 -14.08
N GLN A 335 13.50 -21.47 -15.40
CA GLN A 335 14.64 -21.48 -16.33
C GLN A 335 15.51 -20.22 -16.21
N LEU A 336 14.88 -19.05 -16.04
CA LEU A 336 15.58 -17.77 -15.85
C LEU A 336 16.45 -17.80 -14.58
N PHE A 337 15.90 -18.27 -13.46
CA PHE A 337 16.63 -18.36 -12.20
C PHE A 337 17.75 -19.41 -12.24
N GLN A 338 17.56 -20.52 -12.96
CA GLN A 338 18.57 -21.58 -13.10
C GLN A 338 19.71 -21.19 -14.06
N LYS A 339 19.37 -20.60 -15.22
CA LYS A 339 20.34 -20.25 -16.27
C LYS A 339 20.94 -18.86 -16.08
N GLY A 340 20.19 -17.94 -15.46
CA GLY A 340 20.50 -16.51 -15.35
C GLY A 340 21.52 -16.16 -14.27
N ARG A 341 22.14 -17.15 -13.59
CA ARG A 341 23.07 -16.94 -12.47
C ARG A 341 22.50 -15.94 -11.46
N ALA A 342 21.33 -16.27 -10.90
CA ALA A 342 20.65 -15.43 -9.93
C ALA A 342 21.60 -15.03 -8.78
N GLU A 343 21.71 -13.74 -8.53
CA GLU A 343 22.50 -13.23 -7.42
C GLU A 343 21.79 -13.55 -6.09
N SER A 344 22.54 -13.77 -5.02
CA SER A 344 21.97 -14.11 -3.72
C SER A 344 21.21 -12.93 -3.12
N LEU A 345 20.07 -13.19 -2.42
CA LEU A 345 19.40 -12.25 -1.54
C LEU A 345 19.68 -12.63 -0.09
N ASN A 346 19.89 -11.62 0.75
CA ASN A 346 20.09 -11.78 2.19
C ASN A 346 18.89 -11.33 3.02
N PHE A 347 17.72 -11.12 2.36
CA PHE A 347 16.44 -10.77 2.99
C PHE A 347 15.30 -11.55 2.32
N GLY A 348 14.18 -11.71 3.04
CA GLY A 348 12.97 -12.32 2.52
C GLY A 348 11.97 -11.28 2.06
N LEU A 349 11.06 -11.61 1.13
CA LEU A 349 10.06 -10.68 0.60
C LEU A 349 8.76 -11.39 0.23
N GLY A 350 7.65 -10.68 0.37
CA GLY A 350 6.35 -11.12 -0.07
C GLY A 350 5.90 -12.44 0.57
N TYR A 351 5.20 -13.28 -0.18
CA TYR A 351 4.78 -14.60 0.30
C TYR A 351 5.96 -15.53 0.56
N GLN A 352 7.08 -15.29 -0.10
CA GLN A 352 8.36 -16.00 0.09
C GLN A 352 9.26 -15.25 1.09
N TRP A 353 8.71 -14.90 2.25
CA TRP A 353 9.34 -14.06 3.27
C TRP A 353 10.62 -14.63 3.90
N ARG A 354 10.91 -15.91 3.68
CA ARG A 354 12.15 -16.53 4.15
C ARG A 354 13.27 -16.32 3.13
N VAL A 355 14.46 -15.96 3.60
CA VAL A 355 15.66 -15.75 2.75
C VAL A 355 15.94 -16.93 1.81
N SER A 356 15.75 -18.16 2.29
CA SER A 356 16.01 -19.38 1.50
C SER A 356 15.08 -19.61 0.32
N SER A 357 13.93 -18.94 0.29
CA SER A 357 12.92 -19.06 -0.78
C SER A 357 12.58 -17.73 -1.44
N SER A 358 13.14 -16.62 -0.95
CA SER A 358 12.86 -15.29 -1.48
C SER A 358 13.41 -15.12 -2.89
N ASN A 359 12.61 -14.47 -3.71
CA ASN A 359 12.97 -14.14 -5.08
C ASN A 359 12.60 -12.71 -5.43
N LEU A 360 13.41 -12.08 -6.27
CA LEU A 360 13.15 -10.82 -6.93
C LEU A 360 13.62 -10.91 -8.38
N LEU A 361 12.88 -10.26 -9.25
CA LEU A 361 13.23 -10.01 -10.63
C LEU A 361 13.30 -8.52 -10.86
N LEU A 362 14.45 -8.01 -11.28
CA LEU A 362 14.59 -6.67 -11.81
C LEU A 362 14.56 -6.76 -13.34
N ALA A 363 13.51 -6.23 -13.93
CA ALA A 363 13.38 -6.05 -15.36
C ALA A 363 13.69 -4.58 -15.68
N SER A 364 14.72 -4.31 -16.46
CA SER A 364 15.10 -2.96 -16.90
C SER A 364 14.92 -2.83 -18.40
N ARG A 365 14.33 -1.73 -18.87
CA ARG A 365 14.21 -1.48 -20.30
C ARG A 365 15.59 -1.27 -20.92
N ILE A 366 15.78 -1.84 -22.12
CA ILE A 366 16.99 -1.65 -22.92
C ILE A 366 17.03 -0.22 -23.45
N GLU A 367 15.86 0.26 -23.93
CA GLU A 367 15.67 1.65 -24.32
C GLU A 367 14.56 2.28 -23.46
N PRO A 368 14.77 3.49 -22.94
CA PRO A 368 13.72 4.19 -22.21
C PRO A 368 12.45 4.30 -23.04
N PRO A 369 11.24 4.20 -22.46
CA PRO A 369 10.01 4.43 -23.20
C PRO A 369 10.06 5.85 -23.78
N ALA A 370 9.73 5.99 -25.07
CA ALA A 370 9.50 7.30 -25.66
C ALA A 370 8.23 7.89 -25.03
N ILE A 371 8.42 8.81 -24.09
CA ILE A 371 7.28 9.45 -23.39
C ILE A 371 7.31 10.93 -23.65
N ASN A 372 6.15 11.43 -24.07
CA ASN A 372 5.88 12.85 -24.12
C ASN A 372 6.10 13.46 -22.75
N GLN A 373 7.12 14.31 -22.63
CA GLN A 373 7.25 15.18 -21.46
C GLN A 373 6.00 16.07 -21.39
N PRO A 374 5.40 16.29 -20.23
CA PRO A 374 4.29 17.22 -20.12
C PRO A 374 4.81 18.62 -20.42
N GLY A 375 4.46 19.17 -21.60
CA GLY A 375 4.74 20.56 -21.90
C GLY A 375 5.15 20.93 -23.33
N ALA A 376 4.94 20.10 -24.36
CA ALA A 376 5.07 20.56 -25.74
C ALA A 376 3.75 20.26 -26.48
N GLY A 377 2.91 21.27 -26.60
CA GLY A 377 1.77 21.20 -27.49
C GLY A 377 2.24 21.10 -28.94
N SER A 378 1.76 20.12 -29.67
CA SER A 378 1.59 20.16 -31.11
C SER A 378 0.59 19.09 -31.52
N ASP A 379 -0.41 19.53 -32.21
CA ASP A 379 -1.34 18.72 -32.99
C ASP A 379 -0.56 17.82 -33.95
N SER A 380 -0.81 16.52 -33.92
CA SER A 380 -0.67 15.68 -35.11
C SER A 380 -1.24 14.27 -34.90
N GLU A 381 -2.25 14.00 -35.66
CA GLU A 381 -2.61 12.77 -36.38
C GLU A 381 -2.45 11.40 -35.71
N SER A 382 -3.61 10.76 -35.59
CA SER A 382 -3.85 9.35 -35.38
C SER A 382 -3.04 8.44 -36.32
N ILE A 383 -2.19 7.59 -35.74
CA ILE A 383 -1.78 6.34 -36.41
C ILE A 383 -2.13 5.19 -35.47
N ALA A 384 -3.16 4.45 -35.90
CA ALA A 384 -3.49 3.16 -35.32
C ALA A 384 -2.34 2.18 -35.58
N SER A 385 -1.56 1.85 -34.58
CA SER A 385 -0.64 0.73 -34.64
C SER A 385 -1.31 -0.52 -34.07
N LYS A 386 -1.65 -1.45 -34.95
CA LYS A 386 -1.92 -2.85 -34.61
C LYS A 386 -0.74 -3.39 -33.80
N GLY A 387 -0.98 -3.77 -32.54
CA GLY A 387 -0.03 -4.55 -31.77
C GLY A 387 0.15 -5.95 -32.41
N PRO A 388 1.30 -6.57 -32.24
CA PRO A 388 1.52 -7.90 -32.79
C PRO A 388 0.60 -8.92 -32.13
N ASP A 389 -0.14 -9.65 -32.95
CA ASP A 389 -0.90 -10.83 -32.58
C ASP A 389 0.04 -11.88 -31.95
N VAL A 390 -0.10 -12.12 -30.66
CA VAL A 390 0.54 -13.25 -29.98
C VAL A 390 -0.42 -14.44 -30.16
N PRO A 391 0.00 -15.56 -30.78
CA PRO A 391 -0.85 -16.72 -30.94
C PRO A 391 -1.30 -17.26 -29.58
N PRO A 392 -2.56 -17.65 -29.43
CA PRO A 392 -3.01 -18.30 -28.20
C PRO A 392 -2.37 -19.68 -28.11
N ASP A 393 -1.71 -19.95 -26.99
CA ASP A 393 -1.29 -21.31 -26.64
C ASP A 393 -2.55 -22.18 -26.53
N SER A 394 -2.58 -23.23 -27.34
CA SER A 394 -3.64 -24.20 -27.48
C SER A 394 -4.06 -24.77 -26.12
N ALA A 395 -5.25 -24.37 -25.67
CA ALA A 395 -5.95 -25.08 -24.60
C ALA A 395 -6.59 -26.32 -25.24
N GLU A 396 -5.99 -27.47 -25.04
CA GLU A 396 -6.52 -28.77 -25.44
C GLU A 396 -7.79 -29.05 -24.65
N GLN A 397 -8.86 -29.24 -25.38
CA GLN A 397 -10.20 -29.63 -24.96
C GLN A 397 -10.15 -30.99 -24.25
N ALA A 398 -10.54 -31.07 -23.01
CA ALA A 398 -10.95 -32.34 -22.39
C ALA A 398 -12.48 -32.38 -22.36
N ALA A 399 -12.96 -33.31 -23.13
CA ALA A 399 -14.38 -33.60 -23.39
C ALA A 399 -15.14 -34.03 -22.12
N THR A 400 -16.40 -33.70 -22.19
CA THR A 400 -17.50 -34.05 -21.31
C THR A 400 -17.86 -35.55 -21.30
N THR A 401 -18.17 -36.07 -20.09
CA THR A 401 -19.33 -36.84 -19.65
C THR A 401 -19.40 -38.36 -19.96
N PRO A 402 -20.25 -39.18 -19.28
CA PRO A 402 -21.16 -38.95 -18.16
C PRO A 402 -21.15 -39.99 -17.00
N ALA A 403 -22.03 -39.73 -16.06
CA ALA A 403 -22.33 -40.51 -14.86
C ALA A 403 -22.91 -41.91 -15.15
N ALA A 404 -22.67 -42.84 -14.24
CA ALA A 404 -23.67 -43.77 -13.70
C ALA A 404 -23.13 -44.65 -12.56
N GLY A 405 -23.95 -44.88 -11.55
CA GLY A 405 -24.00 -46.16 -10.84
C GLY A 405 -23.61 -46.13 -9.36
N ALA A 406 -24.59 -45.93 -8.53
CA ALA A 406 -24.58 -46.23 -7.09
C ALA A 406 -24.28 -47.71 -6.79
N LYS A 407 -23.59 -47.96 -5.65
CA LYS A 407 -23.96 -49.06 -4.72
C LYS A 407 -23.41 -48.83 -3.32
N LYS A 408 -24.34 -48.85 -2.37
CA LYS A 408 -24.11 -49.00 -0.94
C LYS A 408 -23.56 -50.38 -0.62
N THR A 409 -22.65 -50.47 0.35
CA THR A 409 -22.62 -51.60 1.31
C THR A 409 -22.07 -51.14 2.66
N THR A 410 -22.85 -51.48 3.65
CA THR A 410 -22.64 -51.40 5.11
C THR A 410 -21.72 -52.51 5.59
N SER A 411 -20.91 -52.30 6.64
CA SER A 411 -20.75 -53.20 7.81
C SER A 411 -19.66 -52.71 8.78
N LYS A 412 -20.04 -52.37 9.95
CA LYS A 412 -19.90 -52.88 11.33
C LYS A 412 -18.49 -53.18 11.88
N ASN A 413 -18.26 -52.48 13.02
CA ASN A 413 -17.66 -52.88 14.30
C ASN A 413 -16.16 -53.28 14.40
N GLY A 414 -15.51 -52.65 15.39
CA GLY A 414 -14.30 -53.18 16.04
C GLY A 414 -13.60 -52.20 16.98
N THR A 415 -13.79 -52.40 18.23
CA THR A 415 -13.43 -51.67 19.45
C THR A 415 -11.92 -51.71 19.80
N LYS A 416 -11.44 -50.63 20.48
CA LYS A 416 -10.31 -50.52 21.45
C LYS A 416 -8.86 -50.53 20.96
N ASN A 417 -8.15 -49.42 21.14
CA ASN A 417 -7.17 -49.24 22.22
C ASN A 417 -6.55 -47.85 22.22
N GLN A 418 -6.58 -47.20 23.37
CA GLN A 418 -5.88 -45.97 23.71
C GLN A 418 -4.34 -46.21 23.70
N LYS A 419 -3.60 -45.38 22.99
CA LYS A 419 -2.24 -45.01 23.37
C LYS A 419 -2.02 -43.55 23.01
N LEU A 420 -1.85 -42.73 24.04
CA LEU A 420 -1.42 -41.33 23.95
C LEU A 420 -0.12 -41.25 23.14
N ARG A 421 -0.16 -40.52 22.04
CA ARG A 421 0.99 -39.89 21.43
C ARG A 421 0.66 -38.44 21.18
N MET A 422 1.41 -37.55 21.82
CA MET A 422 1.43 -36.12 21.51
C MET A 422 1.74 -35.97 20.01
N ALA A 423 0.75 -35.57 19.22
CA ALA A 423 0.92 -35.20 17.84
C ALA A 423 1.00 -33.67 17.78
N ALA A 424 2.15 -33.19 17.27
CA ALA A 424 2.34 -31.80 16.92
C ALA A 424 1.15 -31.29 16.09
N ARG A 425 0.51 -30.23 16.57
CA ARG A 425 -0.58 -29.54 15.85
C ARG A 425 -0.05 -29.01 14.54
N ARG A 426 -0.47 -29.61 13.43
CA ARG A 426 -0.34 -29.03 12.10
C ARG A 426 -1.19 -27.76 12.06
N PRO A 427 -0.69 -26.63 11.54
CA PRO A 427 -1.52 -25.46 11.34
C PRO A 427 -2.64 -25.79 10.34
N ALA A 428 -3.85 -25.33 10.64
CA ALA A 428 -5.03 -25.49 9.79
C ALA A 428 -4.79 -24.90 8.40
N PRO A 429 -5.35 -25.48 7.33
CA PRO A 429 -5.22 -24.93 5.98
C PRO A 429 -5.92 -23.57 5.92
N PHE A 430 -5.18 -22.55 5.46
CA PHE A 430 -5.72 -21.22 5.23
C PHE A 430 -6.65 -21.25 4.02
N TYR A 431 -7.94 -21.07 4.23
CA TYR A 431 -8.90 -20.79 3.18
C TYR A 431 -8.87 -19.30 2.85
N PHE A 432 -8.51 -18.94 1.62
CA PHE A 432 -8.81 -17.65 1.03
C PHE A 432 -10.15 -17.75 0.30
N PRO A 433 -11.20 -17.07 0.75
CA PRO A 433 -12.39 -16.95 -0.06
C PRO A 433 -12.13 -15.94 -1.19
N PHE A 434 -12.11 -16.43 -2.43
CA PHE A 434 -12.24 -15.57 -3.59
C PHE A 434 -13.69 -15.05 -3.64
N PHE A 435 -13.89 -13.77 -3.38
CA PHE A 435 -15.14 -13.10 -3.68
C PHE A 435 -15.07 -12.51 -5.08
N PHE A 436 -15.63 -13.22 -6.04
CA PHE A 436 -16.28 -12.59 -7.16
C PHE A 436 -17.71 -12.25 -6.71
N GLY A 437 -17.95 -11.04 -6.24
CA GLY A 437 -19.26 -10.46 -6.07
C GLY A 437 -19.75 -10.00 -7.45
N ARG A 438 -20.98 -10.42 -7.79
CA ARG A 438 -21.74 -9.93 -8.93
C ARG A 438 -22.03 -8.44 -8.81
#